data_6a7c50b4e7894d5472221973457592b8
#
_entry.id   6a7c50b4e7894d5472221973457592b8
#
_cell.length_a   1.000
_cell.length_b   1.000
_cell.length_c   1.000
_cell.angle_alpha   90.00
_cell.angle_beta   90.00
_cell.angle_gamma   90.00
#
_symmetry.space_group_name_H-M   'P 1'
#
loop_
_entity.id
_entity.type
_entity.pdbx_description
1 polymer ?
#
loop_
_entity_poly.entity_id
_entity_poly.type
_entity_poly.pdbx_seq_one_letter_code
_entity_poly.pdbx_strand_id
1 'polypeptide(L)'
;MRWQGEGLLLDAKRYGETSALINVFTVSFGRRVGLVRGAFNKKNKVAIQPGNQLFLTWNSRIEESLGTFKVELIKSRYHIISEERIGLEIFNLIRVLCSIFLPERVDFDDLYHKTIMCVEGEHGIKEKLKRYVEWELQLLTSLGFGLD
;
A
#
# COMPACT_ATOMS: atom_id res chain seq x y z
N MET A 1 12.97 -9.26 15.78
CA MET A 1 11.89 -8.27 15.70
C MET A 1 10.76 -8.82 14.85
N ARG A 2 9.55 -8.67 15.32
CA ARG A 2 8.37 -9.16 14.61
C ARG A 2 7.17 -8.26 14.90
N TRP A 3 6.39 -7.96 13.88
CA TRP A 3 5.10 -7.30 14.03
C TRP A 3 4.10 -7.82 13.00
N GLN A 4 2.83 -7.59 13.27
CA GLN A 4 1.73 -7.96 12.38
C GLN A 4 0.80 -6.76 12.21
N GLY A 5 0.19 -6.66 11.06
CA GLY A 5 -0.80 -5.61 10.79
C GLY A 5 -1.25 -5.65 9.36
N GLU A 6 -2.28 -4.87 9.05
CA GLU A 6 -2.76 -4.77 7.68
C GLU A 6 -2.08 -3.64 6.94
N GLY A 7 -2.06 -3.76 5.62
CA GLY A 7 -1.53 -2.73 4.75
C GLY A 7 -2.05 -2.86 3.33
N LEU A 8 -1.87 -1.79 2.59
CA LEU A 8 -2.20 -1.70 1.18
C LEU A 8 -0.93 -1.91 0.37
N LEU A 9 -0.95 -2.86 -0.55
CA LEU A 9 0.20 -3.10 -1.43
C LEU A 9 0.28 -2.00 -2.48
N LEU A 10 1.35 -1.22 -2.41
CA LEU A 10 1.58 -0.13 -3.36
C LEU A 10 2.30 -0.62 -4.60
N ASP A 11 3.30 -1.46 -4.42
CA ASP A 11 4.12 -1.95 -5.52
C ASP A 11 4.80 -3.26 -5.16
N ALA A 12 5.15 -4.02 -6.19
CA ALA A 12 5.89 -5.26 -6.04
C ALA A 12 6.78 -5.46 -7.26
N LYS A 13 7.99 -5.90 -7.05
CA LYS A 13 8.89 -6.23 -8.16
C LYS A 13 9.67 -7.50 -7.84
N ARG A 14 10.01 -8.22 -8.89
CA ARG A 14 10.79 -9.45 -8.77
C ARG A 14 12.15 -9.16 -8.12
N TYR A 15 12.54 -10.02 -7.22
CA TYR A 15 13.85 -9.98 -6.57
C TYR A 15 14.44 -11.39 -6.60
N GLY A 16 15.34 -11.64 -7.54
CA GLY A 16 15.83 -12.98 -7.81
C GLY A 16 14.79 -13.87 -8.47
N GLU A 17 14.92 -15.18 -8.36
CA GLU A 17 14.04 -16.14 -9.05
C GLU A 17 12.72 -16.38 -8.34
N THR A 18 12.72 -16.38 -7.00
CA THR A 18 11.57 -16.82 -6.22
C THR A 18 11.00 -15.78 -5.28
N SER A 19 11.64 -14.63 -5.14
CA SER A 19 11.22 -13.59 -4.21
C SER A 19 10.68 -12.35 -4.92
N ALA A 20 9.95 -11.53 -4.18
CA ALA A 20 9.55 -10.20 -4.61
C ALA A 20 9.87 -9.20 -3.50
N LEU A 21 10.25 -8.00 -3.92
CA LEU A 21 10.38 -6.86 -3.04
C LEU A 21 9.05 -6.12 -3.07
N ILE A 22 8.39 -5.99 -1.94
CA ILE A 22 7.09 -5.31 -1.86
C ILE A 22 7.22 -4.00 -1.09
N ASN A 23 6.43 -3.03 -1.53
CA ASN A 23 6.29 -1.72 -0.90
C ASN A 23 4.84 -1.63 -0.43
N VAL A 24 4.64 -1.54 0.88
CA VAL A 24 3.32 -1.56 1.50
C VAL A 24 3.11 -0.34 2.37
N PHE A 25 1.89 0.17 2.38
CA PHE A 25 1.47 1.23 3.30
C PHE A 25 0.66 0.56 4.41
N THR A 26 1.23 0.50 5.61
CA THR A 26 0.61 -0.20 6.74
C THR A 26 -0.18 0.75 7.63
N VAL A 27 -1.14 0.21 8.36
CA VAL A 27 -1.98 0.99 9.28
C VAL A 27 -1.15 1.67 10.37
N SER A 28 -0.29 0.92 11.05
CA SER A 28 0.37 1.42 12.26
C SER A 28 1.89 1.50 12.18
N PHE A 29 2.48 0.97 11.12
CA PHE A 29 3.93 0.88 11.00
C PHE A 29 4.50 1.70 9.85
N GLY A 30 3.66 2.51 9.23
CA GLY A 30 4.05 3.38 8.12
C GLY A 30 4.26 2.62 6.81
N ARG A 31 4.92 3.29 5.88
CA ARG A 31 5.31 2.67 4.63
C ARG A 31 6.52 1.76 4.87
N ARG A 32 6.45 0.54 4.37
CA ARG A 32 7.48 -0.48 4.59
C ARG A 32 7.85 -1.16 3.28
N VAL A 33 9.13 -1.47 3.16
CA VAL A 33 9.68 -2.26 2.06
C VAL A 33 10.28 -3.53 2.66
N GLY A 34 10.01 -4.67 2.04
CA GLY A 34 10.56 -5.93 2.51
C GLY A 34 10.40 -7.04 1.48
N LEU A 35 10.99 -8.19 1.75
CA LEU A 35 10.98 -9.32 0.83
C LEU A 35 9.86 -10.30 1.16
N VAL A 36 9.24 -10.83 0.11
CA VAL A 36 8.36 -12.00 0.21
C VAL A 36 9.07 -13.15 -0.47
N ARG A 37 9.42 -14.18 0.31
CA ARG A 37 9.98 -15.41 -0.24
C ARG A 37 8.86 -16.29 -0.78
N GLY A 38 9.13 -17.02 -1.85
CA GLY A 38 8.10 -17.81 -2.50
C GLY A 38 6.98 -16.97 -3.07
N ALA A 39 7.29 -15.79 -3.57
CA ALA A 39 6.33 -14.79 -4.03
C ALA A 39 5.48 -15.26 -5.22
N PHE A 40 5.98 -16.20 -5.96
CA PHE A 40 5.34 -16.66 -7.20
C PHE A 40 4.62 -17.99 -7.07
N ASN A 41 4.51 -18.52 -5.84
CA ASN A 41 3.64 -19.67 -5.63
C ASN A 41 2.19 -19.24 -5.85
N LYS A 42 1.29 -20.22 -6.02
CA LYS A 42 -0.10 -19.96 -6.40
C LYS A 42 -0.82 -18.98 -5.45
N LYS A 43 -0.65 -19.16 -4.16
CA LYS A 43 -1.30 -18.34 -3.12
C LYS A 43 -0.75 -16.91 -3.11
N ASN A 44 0.57 -16.75 -3.05
CA ASN A 44 1.21 -15.46 -2.96
C ASN A 44 1.06 -14.65 -4.24
N LYS A 45 1.09 -15.32 -5.39
CA LYS A 45 0.92 -14.66 -6.68
C LYS A 45 -0.43 -13.95 -6.78
N VAL A 46 -1.48 -14.55 -6.23
CA VAL A 46 -2.81 -13.93 -6.18
C VAL A 46 -2.83 -12.75 -5.20
N ALA A 47 -2.19 -12.90 -4.05
CA ALA A 47 -2.17 -11.86 -3.02
C ALA A 47 -1.33 -10.65 -3.43
N ILE A 48 -0.18 -10.86 -4.08
CA ILE A 48 0.77 -9.81 -4.41
C ILE A 48 0.39 -9.13 -5.73
N GLN A 49 -0.70 -8.35 -5.67
CA GLN A 49 -1.13 -7.48 -6.77
C GLN A 49 -1.32 -6.08 -6.21
N PRO A 50 -0.74 -5.04 -6.83
CA PRO A 50 -0.89 -3.67 -6.35
C PRO A 50 -2.35 -3.28 -6.13
N GLY A 51 -2.63 -2.66 -5.02
CA GLY A 51 -3.98 -2.29 -4.62
C GLY A 51 -4.67 -3.29 -3.73
N ASN A 52 -4.15 -4.50 -3.59
CA ASN A 52 -4.70 -5.47 -2.66
C ASN A 52 -4.42 -5.09 -1.21
N GLN A 53 -5.38 -5.37 -0.36
CA GLN A 53 -5.24 -5.21 1.08
C GLN A 53 -4.78 -6.52 1.69
N LEU A 54 -3.67 -6.47 2.42
CA LEU A 54 -2.99 -7.65 2.93
C LEU A 54 -2.89 -7.60 4.45
N PHE A 55 -2.95 -8.78 5.06
CA PHE A 55 -2.45 -8.96 6.42
C PHE A 55 -0.99 -9.37 6.33
N LEU A 56 -0.13 -8.64 7.04
CA LEU A 56 1.32 -8.72 6.93
C LEU A 56 1.91 -9.22 8.24
N THR A 57 2.84 -10.16 8.14
CA THR A 57 3.70 -10.56 9.26
C THR A 57 5.13 -10.25 8.86
N TRP A 58 5.74 -9.29 9.53
CA TRP A 58 7.11 -8.89 9.28
C TRP A 58 8.04 -9.54 10.30
N ASN A 59 9.17 -10.06 9.82
CA ASN A 59 10.22 -10.65 10.64
C ASN A 59 11.59 -10.13 10.22
N SER A 60 12.42 -9.85 11.21
CA SER A 60 13.82 -9.51 10.99
C SER A 60 14.62 -9.80 12.25
N ARG A 61 15.91 -9.98 12.10
CA ARG A 61 16.82 -10.12 13.23
C ARG A 61 17.01 -8.81 13.97
N ILE A 62 17.06 -7.72 13.22
CA ILE A 62 17.23 -6.37 13.76
C ILE A 62 16.21 -5.44 13.11
N GLU A 63 15.83 -4.40 13.83
CA GLU A 63 14.77 -3.49 13.39
C GLU A 63 15.09 -2.74 12.10
N GLU A 64 16.35 -2.33 11.92
CA GLU A 64 16.79 -1.57 10.75
C GLU A 64 16.95 -2.41 9.49
N SER A 65 16.87 -3.71 9.60
CA SER A 65 16.99 -4.62 8.47
C SER A 65 15.76 -4.54 7.56
N LEU A 66 15.97 -4.89 6.30
CA LEU A 66 14.90 -5.01 5.30
C LEU A 66 13.80 -5.97 5.75
N GLY A 67 14.19 -7.14 6.28
CA GLY A 67 13.27 -8.15 6.77
C GLY A 67 12.49 -8.87 5.70
N THR A 68 11.64 -9.78 6.15
CA THR A 68 10.76 -10.56 5.29
C THR A 68 9.31 -10.43 5.73
N PHE A 69 8.42 -10.47 4.75
CA PHE A 69 6.98 -10.48 4.96
C PHE A 69 6.39 -11.84 4.64
N LYS A 70 5.45 -12.27 5.48
CA LYS A 70 4.44 -13.25 5.11
C LYS A 70 3.17 -12.48 4.83
N VAL A 71 2.49 -12.82 3.75
CA VAL A 71 1.31 -12.08 3.29
C VAL A 71 0.08 -12.98 3.26
N GLU A 72 -1.06 -12.43 3.68
CA GLU A 72 -2.37 -13.04 3.52
C GLU A 72 -3.31 -12.02 2.91
N LEU A 73 -4.07 -12.44 1.91
CA LEU A 73 -5.03 -11.55 1.25
C LEU A 73 -6.22 -11.28 2.18
N ILE A 74 -6.45 -10.01 2.50
CA ILE A 74 -7.66 -9.58 3.22
C ILE A 74 -8.75 -9.25 2.23
N LYS A 75 -8.44 -8.38 1.27
CA LYS A 75 -9.40 -7.96 0.26
C LYS A 75 -8.71 -7.70 -1.06
N SER A 76 -9.19 -8.35 -2.12
CA SER A 76 -8.72 -8.15 -3.46
C SER A 76 -9.33 -6.86 -4.02
N ARG A 77 -8.48 -5.90 -4.35
CA ARG A 77 -8.90 -4.62 -4.93
C ARG A 77 -8.32 -4.39 -6.31
N TYR A 78 -7.31 -5.16 -6.67
CA TYR A 78 -6.59 -4.98 -7.92
C TYR A 78 -7.52 -4.96 -9.14
N HIS A 79 -8.41 -5.94 -9.25
CA HIS A 79 -9.31 -6.02 -10.39
C HIS A 79 -10.33 -4.88 -10.43
N ILE A 80 -10.81 -4.43 -9.27
CA ILE A 80 -11.75 -3.30 -9.17
C ILE A 80 -11.06 -2.00 -9.60
N ILE A 81 -9.86 -1.76 -9.10
CA ILE A 81 -9.05 -0.58 -9.44
C ILE A 81 -8.76 -0.56 -10.94
N SER A 82 -8.46 -1.74 -11.52
CA SER A 82 -8.03 -1.87 -12.91
C SER A 82 -9.18 -1.84 -13.92
N GLU A 83 -10.41 -2.01 -13.48
CA GLU A 83 -11.59 -2.03 -14.36
C GLU A 83 -11.84 -0.71 -15.08
N GLU A 84 -11.45 0.38 -14.47
CA GLU A 84 -11.77 1.70 -14.93
C GLU A 84 -10.51 2.57 -15.00
N ARG A 85 -10.37 3.31 -16.08
CA ARG A 85 -9.19 4.13 -16.33
C ARG A 85 -8.92 5.17 -15.23
N ILE A 86 -9.95 5.90 -14.80
CA ILE A 86 -9.81 6.94 -13.78
C ILE A 86 -9.37 6.32 -12.45
N GLY A 87 -9.97 5.22 -12.04
CA GLY A 87 -9.58 4.50 -10.84
C GLY A 87 -8.13 4.05 -10.88
N LEU A 88 -7.70 3.51 -12.00
CA LEU A 88 -6.32 3.07 -12.19
C LEU A 88 -5.34 4.24 -12.15
N GLU A 89 -5.66 5.34 -12.82
CA GLU A 89 -4.81 6.54 -12.83
C GLU A 89 -4.69 7.15 -11.43
N ILE A 90 -5.77 7.23 -10.68
CA ILE A 90 -5.77 7.71 -9.30
C ILE A 90 -4.89 6.83 -8.44
N PHE A 91 -5.04 5.51 -8.53
CA PHE A 91 -4.22 4.60 -7.77
C PHE A 91 -2.74 4.73 -8.11
N ASN A 92 -2.41 4.86 -9.40
CA ASN A 92 -1.03 5.07 -9.84
C ASN A 92 -0.43 6.35 -9.27
N LEU A 93 -1.21 7.44 -9.20
CA LEU A 93 -0.76 8.67 -8.56
C LEU A 93 -0.52 8.48 -7.06
N ILE A 94 -1.44 7.82 -6.37
CA ILE A 94 -1.33 7.55 -4.94
C ILE A 94 -0.06 6.76 -4.64
N ARG A 95 0.19 5.67 -5.36
CA ARG A 95 1.36 4.84 -5.11
C ARG A 95 2.67 5.57 -5.40
N VAL A 96 2.73 6.38 -6.44
CA VAL A 96 3.92 7.17 -6.76
C VAL A 96 4.16 8.23 -5.69
N LEU A 97 3.13 8.98 -5.31
CA LEU A 97 3.26 10.03 -4.31
C LEU A 97 3.62 9.48 -2.94
N CYS A 98 3.02 8.37 -2.53
CA CYS A 98 3.39 7.70 -1.29
C CYS A 98 4.85 7.24 -1.31
N SER A 99 5.30 6.67 -2.42
CA SER A 99 6.67 6.19 -2.54
C SER A 99 7.71 7.30 -2.52
N ILE A 100 7.37 8.47 -3.05
CA ILE A 100 8.27 9.62 -3.09
C ILE A 100 8.27 10.38 -1.77
N PHE A 101 7.10 10.65 -1.20
CA PHE A 101 6.95 11.62 -0.11
C PHE A 101 6.83 11.01 1.28
N LEU A 102 6.35 9.78 1.42
CA LEU A 102 6.25 9.18 2.75
C LEU A 102 7.58 8.54 3.14
N PRO A 103 8.21 9.04 4.20
CA PRO A 103 9.37 8.35 4.74
C PRO A 103 8.95 6.97 5.26
N GLU A 104 9.85 5.98 5.13
CA GLU A 104 9.58 4.66 5.65
C GLU A 104 9.50 4.68 7.18
N ARG A 105 8.67 3.81 7.72
CA ARG A 105 8.58 3.55 9.16
C ARG A 105 8.04 4.71 10.00
N VAL A 106 7.35 5.63 9.36
CA VAL A 106 6.64 6.72 10.03
C VAL A 106 5.15 6.46 9.91
N ASP A 107 4.45 6.47 11.04
CA ASP A 107 3.01 6.22 11.09
C ASP A 107 2.22 7.41 10.52
N PHE A 108 1.38 7.12 9.54
CA PHE A 108 0.45 8.10 8.95
C PHE A 108 -0.96 7.48 8.91
N ASP A 109 -1.51 7.20 10.08
CA ASP A 109 -2.76 6.47 10.23
C ASP A 109 -3.93 7.14 9.50
N ASP A 110 -4.09 8.44 9.67
CA ASP A 110 -5.16 9.20 9.00
C ASP A 110 -5.04 9.13 7.49
N LEU A 111 -3.83 9.26 6.97
CA LEU A 111 -3.59 9.14 5.54
C LEU A 111 -3.88 7.72 5.03
N TYR A 112 -3.53 6.71 5.82
CA TYR A 112 -3.84 5.33 5.46
C TYR A 112 -5.34 5.14 5.25
N HIS A 113 -6.16 5.60 6.18
CA HIS A 113 -7.61 5.47 6.06
C HIS A 113 -8.17 6.25 4.86
N LYS A 114 -7.65 7.42 4.57
CA LYS A 114 -8.03 8.17 3.37
C LYS A 114 -7.62 7.43 2.10
N THR A 115 -6.47 6.76 2.12
CA THR A 115 -6.00 5.95 0.99
C THR A 115 -6.97 4.79 0.71
N ILE A 116 -7.39 4.09 1.74
CA ILE A 116 -8.37 3.01 1.60
C ILE A 116 -9.67 3.55 1.02
N MET A 117 -10.15 4.70 1.47
CA MET A 117 -11.35 5.33 0.93
C MET A 117 -11.24 5.63 -0.57
N CYS A 118 -10.07 6.00 -1.04
CA CYS A 118 -9.84 6.26 -2.46
C CYS A 118 -9.92 5.01 -3.34
N VAL A 119 -9.49 3.87 -2.81
CA VAL A 119 -9.40 2.62 -3.58
C VAL A 119 -10.57 1.67 -3.31
N GLU A 120 -11.49 2.08 -2.47
CA GLU A 120 -12.62 1.29 -2.02
C GLU A 120 -13.85 1.51 -2.90
N GLY A 121 -14.49 0.41 -3.30
CA GLY A 121 -15.81 0.41 -3.87
C GLY A 121 -15.95 0.97 -5.28
N GLU A 122 -17.19 0.90 -5.77
CA GLU A 122 -17.57 1.44 -7.06
C GLU A 122 -18.20 2.82 -6.87
N HIS A 123 -17.56 3.83 -7.40
CA HIS A 123 -18.06 5.20 -7.32
C HIS A 123 -17.98 5.86 -8.69
N GLY A 124 -18.87 6.80 -8.93
CA GLY A 124 -18.83 7.63 -10.13
C GLY A 124 -17.58 8.52 -10.15
N ILE A 125 -17.27 9.06 -11.31
CA ILE A 125 -16.08 9.89 -11.54
C ILE A 125 -15.98 11.05 -10.54
N LYS A 126 -17.08 11.76 -10.31
CA LYS A 126 -17.11 12.91 -9.37
C LYS A 126 -16.69 12.52 -7.96
N GLU A 127 -17.23 11.40 -7.46
CA GLU A 127 -16.91 10.94 -6.11
C GLU A 127 -15.46 10.46 -6.03
N LYS A 128 -14.96 9.77 -7.04
CA LYS A 128 -13.56 9.35 -7.10
C LYS A 128 -12.61 10.53 -7.07
N LEU A 129 -12.88 11.56 -7.85
CA LEU A 129 -12.06 12.78 -7.89
C LEU A 129 -12.13 13.53 -6.57
N LYS A 130 -13.30 13.61 -5.96
CA LYS A 130 -13.47 14.25 -4.65
C LYS A 130 -12.63 13.54 -3.59
N ARG A 131 -12.69 12.21 -3.54
CA ARG A 131 -11.92 11.41 -2.59
C ARG A 131 -10.42 11.57 -2.81
N TYR A 132 -10.00 11.65 -4.07
CA TYR A 132 -8.60 11.87 -4.39
C TYR A 132 -8.12 13.24 -3.94
N VAL A 133 -8.90 14.30 -4.15
CA VAL A 133 -8.55 15.64 -3.68
C VAL A 133 -8.45 15.66 -2.16
N GLU A 134 -9.40 15.06 -1.46
CA GLU A 134 -9.36 14.92 0.00
C GLU A 134 -8.11 14.17 0.47
N TRP A 135 -7.74 13.12 -0.26
CA TRP A 135 -6.53 12.36 0.01
C TRP A 135 -5.28 13.22 -0.15
N GLU A 136 -5.21 13.99 -1.22
CA GLU A 136 -4.07 14.85 -1.50
C GLU A 136 -3.91 15.93 -0.43
N LEU A 137 -5.02 16.51 0.02
CA LEU A 137 -5.02 17.45 1.14
C LEU A 137 -4.52 16.79 2.44
N GLN A 138 -4.96 15.56 2.70
CA GLN A 138 -4.48 14.82 3.86
C GLN A 138 -2.99 14.50 3.76
N LEU A 139 -2.51 14.19 2.56
CA LEU A 139 -1.08 13.97 2.34
C LEU A 139 -0.28 15.21 2.74
N LEU A 140 -0.69 16.37 2.25
CA LEU A 140 -0.03 17.65 2.58
C LEU A 140 -0.07 17.92 4.08
N THR A 141 -1.20 17.71 4.72
CA THR A 141 -1.34 17.88 6.17
C THR A 141 -0.41 16.94 6.92
N SER A 142 -0.38 15.68 6.54
CA SER A 142 0.47 14.65 7.17
C SER A 142 1.95 14.96 7.03
N LEU A 143 2.35 15.61 5.94
CA LEU A 143 3.73 16.02 5.70
C LEU A 143 4.11 17.35 6.36
N GLY A 144 3.18 17.98 7.08
CA GLY A 144 3.44 19.20 7.80
C GLY A 144 3.14 20.51 7.03
N PHE A 145 2.50 20.42 5.87
CA PHE A 145 2.06 21.60 5.11
C PHE A 145 0.65 21.98 5.53
N GLY A 146 0.49 22.33 6.80
CA GLY A 146 -0.85 22.67 7.34
C GLY A 146 -1.55 23.76 6.51
N LEU A 147 -2.79 23.48 6.11
CA LEU A 147 -3.64 24.41 5.39
C LEU A 147 -4.68 24.96 6.35
N ASP A 148 -4.25 25.80 7.25
CA ASP A 148 -5.14 26.43 8.22
C ASP A 148 -5.80 27.68 7.63
#